data_3d9aeed6b6567f8f2122e85b02a69fe1
#
_entry.id   3d9aeed6b6567f8f2122e85b02a69fe1
#
_cell.length_a   1.000
_cell.length_b   1.000
_cell.length_c   1.000
_cell.angle_alpha   90.00
_cell.angle_beta   90.00
_cell.angle_gamma   90.00
#
_symmetry.space_group_name_H-M   'P 1'
#
loop_
_entity.id
_entity.type
_entity.pdbx_description
1 polymer ?
#
loop_
_entity_poly.entity_id
_entity_poly.type
_entity_poly.pdbx_seq_one_letter_code
_entity_poly.pdbx_strand_id
1 'polypeptide(L)'
;MQDITEVDDMGKGKRVAFYLRVSTGGQTVENQRQDLERVAAQRGWDLVDTYIDQGISGAKGRDKRPALDRLCKDATRGRFDIVAAWAIDRLGRSLSHLSSLLEELQQIGVGVYMHQQAIDSSTPAGKAMLHMCGVFAEFERGLLVERINAGLARAKAQGKKLGRPTSTTSRTESRIRTMHAKGVGKLKIARELGVGTSTVQRVLAA
;
A
#
# COMPACT_ATOMS: atom_id res chain seq x y z
N MET A 1 10.12 -30.87 38.28
CA MET A 1 10.37 -29.43 38.47
C MET A 1 9.62 -28.76 37.33
N GLN A 2 8.32 -28.48 37.56
CA GLN A 2 7.43 -27.90 36.55
C GLN A 2 7.59 -26.39 36.60
N ASP A 3 7.78 -25.81 35.44
CA ASP A 3 8.01 -24.39 35.20
C ASP A 3 6.81 -23.54 35.66
N ILE A 4 7.04 -22.67 36.65
CA ILE A 4 6.05 -21.79 37.28
C ILE A 4 6.13 -20.43 36.58
N THR A 5 6.00 -20.38 35.22
CA THR A 5 6.05 -19.14 34.46
C THR A 5 4.76 -18.82 33.68
N GLU A 6 3.67 -19.59 33.89
CA GLU A 6 2.41 -19.36 33.13
C GLU A 6 1.27 -18.68 33.92
N VAL A 7 1.50 -18.14 35.11
CA VAL A 7 0.41 -17.72 36.02
C VAL A 7 0.22 -16.18 36.08
N ASP A 8 1.04 -15.38 35.39
CA ASP A 8 1.00 -13.90 35.56
C ASP A 8 0.27 -13.10 34.45
N ASP A 9 -0.42 -13.77 33.52
CA ASP A 9 -1.15 -13.09 32.42
C ASP A 9 -2.70 -13.17 32.53
N MET A 10 -3.24 -13.59 33.66
CA MET A 10 -4.70 -13.73 33.84
C MET A 10 -5.43 -12.45 34.33
N GLY A 11 -4.78 -11.29 34.38
CA GLY A 11 -5.35 -10.07 34.97
C GLY A 11 -5.36 -8.81 34.11
N LYS A 12 -4.67 -8.75 32.99
CA LYS A 12 -4.66 -7.56 32.12
C LYS A 12 -5.45 -7.84 30.83
N GLY A 13 -6.48 -7.03 30.58
CA GLY A 13 -7.17 -7.02 29.29
C GLY A 13 -6.17 -6.81 28.15
N LYS A 14 -6.39 -7.45 26.99
CA LYS A 14 -5.54 -7.23 25.81
C LYS A 14 -5.63 -5.76 25.41
N ARG A 15 -4.48 -5.12 25.17
CA ARG A 15 -4.41 -3.73 24.72
C ARG A 15 -4.81 -3.64 23.26
N VAL A 16 -5.81 -2.81 22.95
CA VAL A 16 -6.32 -2.65 21.59
C VAL A 16 -6.07 -1.23 21.07
N ALA A 17 -5.71 -1.13 19.81
CA ALA A 17 -5.66 0.11 19.05
C ALA A 17 -6.74 0.11 17.98
N PHE A 18 -7.50 1.20 17.85
CA PHE A 18 -8.48 1.33 16.79
C PHE A 18 -7.89 2.01 15.57
N TYR A 19 -8.20 1.47 14.40
CA TYR A 19 -7.92 2.15 13.14
C TYR A 19 -9.23 2.50 12.43
N LEU A 20 -9.43 3.80 12.23
CA LEU A 20 -10.64 4.36 11.63
C LEU A 20 -10.28 5.10 10.35
N ARG A 21 -11.09 4.93 9.30
CA ARG A 21 -10.90 5.65 8.04
C ARG A 21 -12.24 6.04 7.43
N VAL A 22 -12.35 7.30 7.06
CA VAL A 22 -13.51 7.81 6.30
C VAL A 22 -13.03 8.52 5.03
N SER A 23 -13.67 8.21 3.92
CA SER A 23 -13.64 9.03 2.71
C SER A 23 -14.74 10.07 2.82
N THR A 24 -14.61 11.22 2.15
CA THR A 24 -15.47 12.42 2.20
C THR A 24 -16.97 12.22 1.91
N GLY A 25 -17.58 11.10 2.30
CA GLY A 25 -18.99 10.78 2.00
C GLY A 25 -19.67 10.00 3.09
N GLY A 26 -20.33 10.67 4.01
CA GLY A 26 -21.53 10.20 4.69
C GLY A 26 -21.42 9.25 5.88
N GLN A 27 -20.33 8.55 6.12
CA GLN A 27 -20.15 7.78 7.35
C GLN A 27 -19.29 8.55 8.33
N THR A 28 -19.81 8.78 9.53
CA THR A 28 -19.08 9.44 10.59
C THR A 28 -18.07 8.47 11.20
N VAL A 29 -16.85 8.93 11.46
CA VAL A 29 -15.82 8.21 12.26
C VAL A 29 -16.41 7.72 13.57
N GLU A 30 -17.35 8.50 14.10
CA GLU A 30 -17.97 8.25 15.39
C GLU A 30 -18.77 6.94 15.44
N ASN A 31 -19.54 6.60 14.40
CA ASN A 31 -20.26 5.32 14.36
C ASN A 31 -19.31 4.13 14.37
N GLN A 32 -18.22 4.20 13.58
CA GLN A 32 -17.20 3.15 13.58
C GLN A 32 -16.54 3.00 14.95
N ARG A 33 -16.25 4.12 15.60
CA ARG A 33 -15.65 4.16 16.92
C ARG A 33 -16.58 3.53 17.97
N GLN A 34 -17.84 3.94 18.04
CA GLN A 34 -18.82 3.41 19.00
C GLN A 34 -19.03 1.89 18.87
N ASP A 35 -19.07 1.38 17.64
CA ASP A 35 -19.17 -0.06 17.40
C ASP A 35 -17.94 -0.81 17.94
N LEU A 36 -16.73 -0.29 17.70
CA LEU A 36 -15.50 -0.90 18.20
C LEU A 36 -15.34 -0.76 19.72
N GLU A 37 -15.77 0.36 20.32
CA GLU A 37 -15.79 0.54 21.79
C GLU A 37 -16.71 -0.46 22.46
N ARG A 38 -17.89 -0.72 21.87
CA ARG A 38 -18.81 -1.75 22.35
C ARG A 38 -18.18 -3.15 22.33
N VAL A 39 -17.50 -3.48 21.25
CA VAL A 39 -16.77 -4.77 21.13
C VAL A 39 -15.63 -4.85 22.13
N ALA A 40 -14.84 -3.79 22.28
CA ALA A 40 -13.74 -3.75 23.23
C ALA A 40 -14.24 -3.98 24.67
N ALA A 41 -15.33 -3.31 25.06
CA ALA A 41 -15.96 -3.49 26.35
C ALA A 41 -16.45 -4.94 26.56
N GLN A 42 -17.12 -5.53 25.55
CA GLN A 42 -17.63 -6.91 25.63
C GLN A 42 -16.50 -7.96 25.74
N ARG A 43 -15.33 -7.67 25.15
CA ARG A 43 -14.17 -8.57 25.13
C ARG A 43 -13.16 -8.30 26.24
N GLY A 44 -13.39 -7.28 27.07
CA GLY A 44 -12.46 -6.88 28.13
C GLY A 44 -11.13 -6.35 27.57
N TRP A 45 -11.16 -5.66 26.44
CA TRP A 45 -9.97 -5.04 25.84
C TRP A 45 -9.76 -3.63 26.37
N ASP A 46 -8.51 -3.26 26.62
CA ASP A 46 -8.09 -1.93 27.03
C ASP A 46 -7.75 -1.08 25.81
N LEU A 47 -8.53 -0.05 25.52
CA LEU A 47 -8.26 0.87 24.42
C LEU A 47 -7.05 1.75 24.74
N VAL A 48 -5.98 1.61 23.97
CA VAL A 48 -4.72 2.36 24.15
C VAL A 48 -4.67 3.62 23.30
N ASP A 49 -5.06 3.53 22.02
CA ASP A 49 -5.00 4.66 21.08
C ASP A 49 -6.00 4.47 19.93
N THR A 50 -6.34 5.59 19.26
CA THR A 50 -7.19 5.60 18.08
C THR A 50 -6.49 6.34 16.94
N TYR A 51 -6.27 5.64 15.83
CA TYR A 51 -5.61 6.13 14.63
C TYR A 51 -6.65 6.47 13.55
N ILE A 52 -6.70 7.73 13.12
CA ILE A 52 -7.76 8.20 12.22
C ILE A 52 -7.16 8.82 10.96
N ASP A 53 -7.48 8.25 9.79
CA ASP A 53 -7.22 8.83 8.47
C ASP A 53 -8.51 9.39 7.87
N GLN A 54 -8.64 10.72 7.84
CA GLN A 54 -9.82 11.42 7.28
C GLN A 54 -9.56 11.90 5.85
N GLY A 55 -10.59 11.81 4.99
CA GLY A 55 -10.51 12.29 3.61
C GLY A 55 -9.54 11.53 2.70
N ILE A 56 -9.03 10.37 3.15
CA ILE A 56 -8.03 9.60 2.44
C ILE A 56 -8.66 8.35 1.85
N SER A 57 -8.51 8.17 0.51
CA SER A 57 -8.94 6.95 -0.16
C SER A 57 -8.09 5.75 0.27
N GLY A 58 -8.73 4.62 0.55
CA GLY A 58 -8.03 3.36 0.87
C GLY A 58 -7.19 2.79 -0.27
N ALA A 59 -7.31 3.32 -1.50
CA ALA A 59 -6.46 2.97 -2.63
C ALA A 59 -5.05 3.60 -2.53
N LYS A 60 -4.85 4.60 -1.67
CA LYS A 60 -3.54 5.20 -1.43
C LYS A 60 -2.71 4.30 -0.53
N GLY A 61 -1.42 4.15 -0.86
CA GLY A 61 -0.46 3.40 -0.06
C GLY A 61 -0.25 4.00 1.34
N ARG A 62 0.52 3.30 2.17
CA ARG A 62 0.87 3.69 3.55
C ARG A 62 1.51 5.08 3.62
N ASP A 63 2.33 5.44 2.62
CA ASP A 63 2.99 6.75 2.45
C ASP A 63 2.04 7.94 2.47
N LYS A 64 0.78 7.73 2.10
CA LYS A 64 -0.28 8.75 2.06
C LYS A 64 -1.35 8.57 3.14
N ARG A 65 -1.08 7.74 4.14
CA ARG A 65 -1.96 7.40 5.27
C ARG A 65 -1.19 7.56 6.59
N PRO A 66 -1.01 8.78 7.06
CA PRO A 66 -0.13 9.08 8.19
C PRO A 66 -0.56 8.38 9.49
N ALA A 67 -1.88 8.19 9.71
CA ALA A 67 -2.35 7.48 10.89
C ALA A 67 -2.04 5.97 10.79
N LEU A 68 -2.17 5.35 9.61
CA LEU A 68 -1.77 3.96 9.42
C LEU A 68 -0.26 3.77 9.60
N ASP A 69 0.56 4.70 9.07
CA ASP A 69 2.01 4.63 9.24
C ASP A 69 2.42 4.75 10.72
N ARG A 70 1.78 5.66 11.48
CA ARG A 70 1.97 5.77 12.92
C ARG A 70 1.55 4.51 13.66
N LEU A 71 0.39 3.92 13.32
CA LEU A 71 -0.09 2.65 13.88
C LEU A 71 0.95 1.54 13.70
N CYS A 72 1.50 1.34 12.50
CA CYS A 72 2.50 0.31 12.25
C CYS A 72 3.78 0.54 13.07
N LYS A 73 4.26 1.79 13.17
CA LYS A 73 5.41 2.14 14.00
C LYS A 73 5.17 1.85 15.48
N ASP A 74 3.98 2.14 15.97
CA ASP A 74 3.62 1.91 17.38
C ASP A 74 3.37 0.42 17.66
N ALA A 75 2.87 -0.34 16.67
CA ALA A 75 2.79 -1.80 16.71
C ALA A 75 4.17 -2.44 16.89
N THR A 76 5.16 -2.00 16.09
CA THR A 76 6.56 -2.48 16.21
C THR A 76 7.17 -2.16 17.58
N ARG A 77 6.70 -1.11 18.25
CA ARG A 77 7.12 -0.75 19.62
C ARG A 77 6.37 -1.51 20.71
N GLY A 78 5.47 -2.41 20.37
CA GLY A 78 4.69 -3.19 21.32
C GLY A 78 3.71 -2.37 22.17
N ARG A 79 3.17 -1.27 21.63
CA ARG A 79 2.23 -0.42 22.39
C ARG A 79 0.88 -1.06 22.62
N PHE A 80 0.47 -2.00 21.76
CA PHE A 80 -0.80 -2.71 21.81
C PHE A 80 -0.65 -4.13 21.24
N ASP A 81 -1.61 -4.98 21.56
CA ASP A 81 -1.62 -6.40 21.22
C ASP A 81 -2.58 -6.72 20.08
N ILE A 82 -3.56 -5.82 19.83
CA ILE A 82 -4.60 -5.99 18.82
C ILE A 82 -4.81 -4.67 18.07
N VAL A 83 -4.96 -4.77 16.76
CA VAL A 83 -5.51 -3.71 15.91
C VAL A 83 -6.95 -4.05 15.57
N ALA A 84 -7.89 -3.22 15.96
CA ALA A 84 -9.28 -3.35 15.59
C ALA A 84 -9.68 -2.32 14.54
N ALA A 85 -10.28 -2.78 13.44
CA ALA A 85 -10.83 -1.95 12.40
C ALA A 85 -12.30 -2.29 12.15
N TRP A 86 -13.08 -1.30 11.71
CA TRP A 86 -14.50 -1.48 11.48
C TRP A 86 -14.78 -2.46 10.31
N ALA A 87 -13.99 -2.40 9.24
CA ALA A 87 -14.09 -3.30 8.10
C ALA A 87 -12.75 -3.44 7.37
N ILE A 88 -12.60 -4.51 6.61
CA ILE A 88 -11.41 -4.82 5.80
C ILE A 88 -11.01 -3.66 4.88
N ASP A 89 -11.97 -3.02 4.21
CA ASP A 89 -11.73 -1.91 3.29
C ASP A 89 -11.20 -0.64 4.00
N ARG A 90 -11.28 -0.56 5.32
CA ARG A 90 -10.66 0.52 6.11
C ARG A 90 -9.15 0.35 6.16
N LEU A 91 -8.66 -0.87 6.38
CA LEU A 91 -7.22 -1.16 6.38
C LEU A 91 -6.60 -1.14 4.98
N GLY A 92 -7.27 -1.71 3.97
CA GLY A 92 -6.79 -1.70 2.60
C GLY A 92 -7.90 -1.91 1.58
N ARG A 93 -7.84 -1.22 0.43
CA ARG A 93 -8.73 -1.48 -0.71
C ARG A 93 -8.16 -2.49 -1.70
N SER A 94 -6.83 -2.61 -1.78
CA SER A 94 -6.24 -3.67 -2.56
C SER A 94 -5.91 -4.83 -1.64
N LEU A 95 -6.23 -6.02 -2.08
CA LEU A 95 -5.94 -7.24 -1.32
C LEU A 95 -4.44 -7.38 -1.07
N SER A 96 -3.57 -6.95 -2.01
CA SER A 96 -2.12 -6.98 -1.83
C SER A 96 -1.63 -6.06 -0.70
N HIS A 97 -2.16 -4.84 -0.58
CA HIS A 97 -1.80 -3.96 0.54
C HIS A 97 -2.30 -4.49 1.89
N LEU A 98 -3.49 -5.09 1.88
CA LEU A 98 -4.06 -5.71 3.06
C LEU A 98 -3.20 -6.90 3.50
N SER A 99 -2.86 -7.81 2.57
CA SER A 99 -2.02 -8.99 2.84
C SER A 99 -0.68 -8.57 3.46
N SER A 100 0.04 -7.64 2.84
CA SER A 100 1.32 -7.16 3.36
C SER A 100 1.21 -6.56 4.77
N LEU A 101 0.13 -5.79 5.04
CA LEU A 101 -0.11 -5.23 6.37
C LEU A 101 -0.42 -6.33 7.41
N LEU A 102 -1.24 -7.32 7.03
CA LEU A 102 -1.59 -8.42 7.92
C LEU A 102 -0.36 -9.29 8.25
N GLU A 103 0.49 -9.55 7.25
CA GLU A 103 1.76 -10.26 7.44
C GLU A 103 2.71 -9.48 8.37
N GLU A 104 2.85 -8.16 8.17
CA GLU A 104 3.66 -7.29 9.04
C GLU A 104 3.17 -7.36 10.49
N LEU A 105 1.87 -7.21 10.73
CA LEU A 105 1.29 -7.27 12.07
C LEU A 105 1.44 -8.67 12.70
N GLN A 106 1.25 -9.72 11.92
CA GLN A 106 1.41 -11.10 12.38
C GLN A 106 2.85 -11.42 12.78
N GLN A 107 3.85 -10.95 12.00
CA GLN A 107 5.26 -11.16 12.30
C GLN A 107 5.70 -10.55 13.63
N ILE A 108 5.10 -9.43 14.01
CA ILE A 108 5.36 -8.76 15.29
C ILE A 108 4.41 -9.18 16.41
N GLY A 109 3.58 -10.21 16.17
CA GLY A 109 2.68 -10.79 17.18
C GLY A 109 1.42 -9.97 17.48
N VAL A 110 1.10 -8.95 16.65
CA VAL A 110 -0.10 -8.13 16.83
C VAL A 110 -1.30 -8.77 16.15
N GLY A 111 -2.36 -9.03 16.91
CA GLY A 111 -3.63 -9.56 16.41
C GLY A 111 -4.42 -8.52 15.62
N VAL A 112 -5.35 -9.00 14.78
CA VAL A 112 -6.22 -8.14 13.97
C VAL A 112 -7.68 -8.55 14.15
N TYR A 113 -8.54 -7.56 14.39
CA TYR A 113 -9.98 -7.73 14.48
C TYR A 113 -10.72 -6.85 13.48
N MET A 114 -11.59 -7.46 12.67
CA MET A 114 -12.45 -6.79 11.69
C MET A 114 -13.91 -6.91 12.10
N HIS A 115 -14.51 -5.80 12.51
CA HIS A 115 -15.86 -5.81 13.10
C HIS A 115 -16.94 -6.32 12.14
N GLN A 116 -17.07 -5.73 10.95
CA GLN A 116 -18.13 -6.10 10.01
C GLN A 116 -18.06 -7.55 9.51
N GLN A 117 -16.85 -8.07 9.33
CA GLN A 117 -16.63 -9.42 8.85
C GLN A 117 -16.55 -10.45 9.98
N ALA A 118 -16.60 -10.00 11.25
CA ALA A 118 -16.38 -10.82 12.43
C ALA A 118 -15.09 -11.66 12.36
N ILE A 119 -14.04 -11.14 11.71
CA ILE A 119 -12.75 -11.82 11.59
C ILE A 119 -11.89 -11.46 12.79
N ASP A 120 -11.41 -12.49 13.50
CA ASP A 120 -10.53 -12.36 14.64
C ASP A 120 -9.31 -13.26 14.45
N SER A 121 -8.15 -12.64 14.21
CA SER A 121 -6.90 -13.37 13.97
C SER A 121 -6.39 -14.14 15.19
N SER A 122 -6.96 -13.95 16.37
CA SER A 122 -6.64 -14.77 17.55
C SER A 122 -7.26 -16.17 17.48
N THR A 123 -8.27 -16.36 16.63
CA THR A 123 -8.94 -17.65 16.42
C THR A 123 -8.35 -18.40 15.23
N PRO A 124 -8.31 -19.75 15.25
CA PRO A 124 -7.88 -20.55 14.10
C PRO A 124 -8.67 -20.25 12.82
N ALA A 125 -9.98 -20.10 12.94
CA ALA A 125 -10.86 -19.77 11.81
C ALA A 125 -10.57 -18.37 11.23
N GLY A 126 -10.37 -17.37 12.09
CA GLY A 126 -10.02 -16.03 11.68
C GLY A 126 -8.64 -15.95 11.01
N LYS A 127 -7.64 -16.67 11.53
CA LYS A 127 -6.33 -16.84 10.89
C LYS A 127 -6.46 -17.44 9.49
N ALA A 128 -7.20 -18.55 9.37
CA ALA A 128 -7.44 -19.20 8.08
C ALA A 128 -8.10 -18.25 7.08
N MET A 129 -9.09 -17.47 7.52
CA MET A 129 -9.79 -16.50 6.67
C MET A 129 -8.88 -15.35 6.20
N LEU A 130 -8.00 -14.86 7.07
CA LEU A 130 -6.99 -13.86 6.68
C LEU A 130 -5.96 -14.42 5.69
N HIS A 131 -5.52 -15.68 5.87
CA HIS A 131 -4.66 -16.34 4.89
C HIS A 131 -5.35 -16.51 3.53
N MET A 132 -6.63 -16.88 3.51
CA MET A 132 -7.42 -16.94 2.26
C MET A 132 -7.50 -15.57 1.57
N CYS A 133 -7.69 -14.49 2.32
CA CYS A 133 -7.63 -13.13 1.75
C CYS A 133 -6.27 -12.85 1.08
N GLY A 134 -5.17 -13.30 1.69
CA GLY A 134 -3.83 -13.22 1.09
C GLY A 134 -3.73 -13.96 -0.23
N VAL A 135 -4.19 -15.23 -0.28
CA VAL A 135 -4.19 -16.04 -1.50
C VAL A 135 -5.03 -15.40 -2.61
N PHE A 136 -6.21 -14.87 -2.29
CA PHE A 136 -7.04 -14.14 -3.26
C PHE A 136 -6.36 -12.87 -3.76
N ALA A 137 -5.60 -12.17 -2.90
CA ALA A 137 -4.82 -11.00 -3.28
C ALA A 137 -3.74 -11.33 -4.32
N GLU A 138 -3.03 -12.43 -4.13
CA GLU A 138 -2.02 -12.91 -5.09
C GLU A 138 -2.67 -13.33 -6.41
N PHE A 139 -3.78 -14.03 -6.36
CA PHE A 139 -4.53 -14.43 -7.55
C PHE A 139 -5.01 -13.23 -8.37
N GLU A 140 -5.64 -12.21 -7.73
CA GLU A 140 -6.04 -10.98 -8.42
C GLU A 140 -4.85 -10.26 -9.06
N ARG A 141 -3.71 -10.20 -8.35
CA ARG A 141 -2.48 -9.60 -8.88
C ARG A 141 -1.97 -10.35 -10.10
N GLY A 142 -1.99 -11.68 -10.07
CA GLY A 142 -1.63 -12.54 -11.19
C GLY A 142 -2.49 -12.25 -12.44
N LEU A 143 -3.82 -12.24 -12.27
CA LEU A 143 -4.75 -11.90 -13.34
C LEU A 143 -4.54 -10.48 -13.90
N LEU A 144 -4.22 -9.52 -13.07
CA LEU A 144 -3.93 -8.15 -13.51
C LEU A 144 -2.66 -8.11 -14.38
N VAL A 145 -1.59 -8.77 -13.96
CA VAL A 145 -0.33 -8.87 -14.71
C VAL A 145 -0.56 -9.55 -16.06
N GLU A 146 -1.31 -10.64 -16.11
CA GLU A 146 -1.66 -11.30 -17.36
C GLU A 146 -2.42 -10.39 -18.32
N ARG A 147 -3.42 -9.64 -17.83
CA ARG A 147 -4.15 -8.66 -18.64
C ARG A 147 -3.24 -7.56 -19.18
N ILE A 148 -2.32 -7.05 -18.36
CA ILE A 148 -1.34 -6.03 -18.78
C ILE A 148 -0.44 -6.61 -19.87
N ASN A 149 0.11 -7.80 -19.68
CA ASN A 149 1.00 -8.44 -20.64
C ASN A 149 0.28 -8.73 -21.98
N ALA A 150 -0.95 -9.23 -21.93
CA ALA A 150 -1.78 -9.43 -23.12
C ALA A 150 -2.08 -8.11 -23.84
N GLY A 151 -2.34 -7.04 -23.10
CA GLY A 151 -2.52 -5.69 -23.64
C GLY A 151 -1.26 -5.14 -24.32
N LEU A 152 -0.10 -5.33 -23.69
CA LEU A 152 1.20 -4.94 -24.24
C LEU A 152 1.57 -5.74 -25.50
N ALA A 153 1.31 -7.06 -25.50
CA ALA A 153 1.54 -7.91 -26.66
C ALA A 153 0.66 -7.47 -27.85
N ARG A 154 -0.63 -7.18 -27.60
CA ARG A 154 -1.55 -6.66 -28.62
C ARG A 154 -1.08 -5.30 -29.17
N ALA A 155 -0.65 -4.39 -28.29
CA ALA A 155 -0.15 -3.08 -28.72
C ALA A 155 1.11 -3.21 -29.58
N LYS A 156 2.04 -4.12 -29.21
CA LYS A 156 3.23 -4.45 -30.03
C LYS A 156 2.85 -5.02 -31.41
N ALA A 157 1.89 -5.96 -31.45
CA ALA A 157 1.41 -6.53 -32.70
C ALA A 157 0.75 -5.48 -33.61
N GLN A 158 0.15 -4.43 -33.04
CA GLN A 158 -0.39 -3.29 -33.75
C GLN A 158 0.68 -2.24 -34.15
N GLY A 159 1.96 -2.51 -33.95
CA GLY A 159 3.06 -1.59 -34.28
C GLY A 159 3.19 -0.36 -33.36
N LYS A 160 2.46 -0.32 -32.23
CA LYS A 160 2.54 0.80 -31.29
C LYS A 160 3.89 0.76 -30.57
N LYS A 161 4.61 1.89 -30.61
CA LYS A 161 5.83 2.07 -29.81
C LYS A 161 5.45 2.20 -28.34
N LEU A 162 5.88 1.24 -27.53
CA LEU A 162 5.67 1.24 -26.09
C LEU A 162 6.82 1.99 -25.40
N GLY A 163 6.55 2.54 -24.24
CA GLY A 163 7.50 3.26 -23.42
C GLY A 163 7.24 4.77 -23.36
N ARG A 164 8.16 5.50 -22.75
CA ARG A 164 8.06 6.97 -22.64
C ARG A 164 8.12 7.60 -24.02
N PRO A 165 7.17 8.49 -24.40
CA PRO A 165 7.24 9.21 -25.66
C PRO A 165 8.58 9.95 -25.80
N THR A 166 9.11 9.97 -27.03
CA THR A 166 10.31 10.74 -27.28
C THR A 166 10.02 12.21 -27.09
N SER A 167 10.80 12.87 -26.24
CA SER A 167 10.68 14.33 -25.98
C SER A 167 11.20 15.19 -27.13
N THR A 168 11.72 14.57 -28.18
CA THR A 168 12.32 15.26 -29.31
C THR A 168 11.43 15.16 -30.54
N THR A 169 11.16 16.29 -31.15
CA THR A 169 10.48 16.37 -32.45
C THR A 169 11.48 16.06 -33.58
N SER A 170 10.98 15.59 -34.74
CA SER A 170 11.79 15.36 -35.94
C SER A 170 12.59 16.64 -36.37
N ARG A 171 12.00 17.80 -36.14
CA ARG A 171 12.67 19.10 -36.37
C ARG A 171 13.88 19.29 -35.44
N THR A 172 13.75 18.96 -34.17
CA THR A 172 14.86 19.04 -33.20
C THR A 172 15.95 18.04 -33.55
N GLU A 173 15.61 16.82 -33.96
CA GLU A 173 16.57 15.78 -34.36
C GLU A 173 17.37 16.23 -35.62
N SER A 174 16.71 16.81 -36.63
CA SER A 174 17.38 17.38 -37.81
C SER A 174 18.33 18.51 -37.42
N ARG A 175 17.94 19.42 -36.52
CA ARG A 175 18.80 20.48 -36.01
C ARG A 175 20.04 19.94 -35.30
N ILE A 176 19.89 18.90 -34.48
CA ILE A 176 21.01 18.22 -33.79
C ILE A 176 22.02 17.72 -34.84
N ARG A 177 21.57 17.01 -35.87
CA ARG A 177 22.43 16.45 -36.93
C ARG A 177 23.13 17.57 -37.71
N THR A 178 22.41 18.62 -38.08
CA THR A 178 22.97 19.78 -38.82
C THR A 178 24.04 20.51 -38.00
N MET A 179 23.80 20.74 -36.71
CA MET A 179 24.78 21.41 -35.85
C MET A 179 26.01 20.57 -35.63
N HIS A 180 25.86 19.26 -35.47
CA HIS A 180 26.99 18.34 -35.34
C HIS A 180 27.82 18.30 -36.60
N ALA A 181 27.19 18.26 -37.81
CA ALA A 181 27.90 18.31 -39.10
C ALA A 181 28.67 19.61 -39.30
N LYS A 182 28.30 20.71 -38.67
CA LYS A 182 29.01 21.98 -38.62
C LYS A 182 30.15 22.02 -37.57
N GLY A 183 30.45 20.89 -36.91
CA GLY A 183 31.52 20.80 -35.91
C GLY A 183 31.15 21.24 -34.49
N VAL A 184 29.84 21.51 -34.21
CA VAL A 184 29.42 21.95 -32.89
C VAL A 184 29.45 20.72 -31.93
N GLY A 185 30.11 20.88 -30.80
CA GLY A 185 30.23 19.82 -29.78
C GLY A 185 28.88 19.47 -29.12
N LYS A 186 28.71 18.20 -28.74
CA LYS A 186 27.47 17.62 -28.19
C LYS A 186 26.90 18.39 -26.99
N LEU A 187 27.76 18.88 -26.08
CA LEU A 187 27.35 19.67 -24.90
C LEU A 187 26.79 21.05 -25.32
N LYS A 188 27.39 21.66 -26.30
CA LYS A 188 26.92 22.97 -26.81
C LYS A 188 25.59 22.82 -27.54
N ILE A 189 25.43 21.74 -28.34
CA ILE A 189 24.15 21.41 -28.99
C ILE A 189 23.04 21.20 -27.97
N ALA A 190 23.32 20.43 -26.90
CA ALA A 190 22.36 20.16 -25.83
C ALA A 190 21.87 21.45 -25.16
N ARG A 191 22.80 22.36 -24.86
CA ARG A 191 22.50 23.66 -24.23
C ARG A 191 21.71 24.59 -25.18
N GLU A 192 22.09 24.70 -26.43
CA GLU A 192 21.43 25.58 -27.42
C GLU A 192 20.00 25.14 -27.78
N LEU A 193 19.76 23.81 -27.78
CA LEU A 193 18.45 23.27 -28.13
C LEU A 193 17.57 22.94 -26.88
N GLY A 194 18.07 23.17 -25.67
CA GLY A 194 17.35 22.87 -24.44
C GLY A 194 17.02 21.40 -24.24
N VAL A 195 17.88 20.48 -24.75
CA VAL A 195 17.68 19.04 -24.65
C VAL A 195 18.78 18.39 -23.81
N GLY A 196 18.50 17.22 -23.25
CA GLY A 196 19.52 16.48 -22.50
C GLY A 196 20.66 16.00 -23.41
N THR A 197 21.88 15.94 -22.88
CA THR A 197 23.07 15.45 -23.61
C THR A 197 22.91 13.99 -24.11
N SER A 198 22.23 13.15 -23.31
CA SER A 198 21.84 11.80 -23.69
C SER A 198 20.92 11.75 -24.92
N THR A 199 20.04 12.74 -25.06
CA THR A 199 19.19 12.88 -26.24
C THR A 199 20.01 13.20 -27.50
N VAL A 200 20.98 14.12 -27.40
CA VAL A 200 21.90 14.43 -28.49
C VAL A 200 22.70 13.20 -28.89
N GLN A 201 23.26 12.47 -27.92
CA GLN A 201 24.01 11.25 -28.20
C GLN A 201 23.14 10.19 -28.89
N ARG A 202 21.92 9.96 -28.42
CA ARG A 202 20.96 9.01 -29.02
C ARG A 202 20.64 9.36 -30.48
N VAL A 203 20.41 10.63 -30.77
CA VAL A 203 20.06 11.10 -32.13
C VAL A 203 21.24 10.99 -33.10
N LEU A 204 22.46 11.14 -32.60
CA LEU A 204 23.68 11.00 -33.41
C LEU A 204 24.12 9.55 -33.59
N ALA A 205 23.65 8.63 -32.73
CA ALA A 205 23.95 7.20 -32.83
C ALA A 205 22.91 6.42 -33.68
N ALA A 206 21.78 7.00 -33.97
CA ALA A 206 20.71 6.45 -34.82
C ALA A 206 20.83 6.94 -36.28
#